data_981915c1f7429b4171623485816ba412
#
_entry.id   981915c1f7429b4171623485816ba412
#
_cell.length_a   1.000
_cell.length_b   1.000
_cell.length_c   1.000
_cell.angle_alpha   90.00
_cell.angle_beta   90.00
_cell.angle_gamma   90.00
#
_symmetry.space_group_name_H-M   'P 1'
#
loop_
_entity.id
_entity.type
_entity.pdbx_description
1 polymer ?
#
loop_
_entity_poly.entity_id
_entity_poly.type
_entity_poly.pdbx_seq_one_letter_code
_entity_poly.pdbx_strand_id
1 'polypeptide(L)'
;MSELSRRKILAATTLLGSCASMASRFAWPAGPDERFDFTKLLDGWEIISGTWGLEEVAGAARDGRALVQRATSNKFNVILAPGGPYGDVDVSVRFKPVSGSEDASGGIVFRFSDGRYYLVRANATEDNFRLYYYDARRYMLASASIMAPMLGEWHTLRVSADGDNLRGWLNSRPLLNHRDGRFTAGRIGLWTKADSITAFDSLTIIPKDAG
;
A
#
# COMPACT_ATOMS: atom_id res chain seq x y z
N MET A 1 -43.28 69.33 -33.74
CA MET A 1 -44.24 68.26 -33.47
C MET A 1 -43.59 66.99 -33.99
N SER A 2 -43.18 66.20 -33.24
CA SER A 2 -42.19 65.47 -32.58
C SER A 2 -42.73 64.35 -31.76
N GLU A 3 -42.42 63.19 -32.01
CA GLU A 3 -42.63 62.06 -31.07
C GLU A 3 -41.35 61.36 -30.69
N LEU A 4 -41.12 61.28 -29.39
CA LEU A 4 -40.04 60.59 -28.77
C LEU A 4 -40.33 59.09 -28.74
N SER A 5 -39.49 58.31 -29.38
CA SER A 5 -39.51 56.85 -29.31
C SER A 5 -38.73 56.40 -28.07
N ARG A 6 -39.42 55.81 -27.11
CA ARG A 6 -38.81 55.14 -25.92
C ARG A 6 -38.27 53.77 -26.34
N ARG A 7 -36.97 53.61 -26.38
CA ARG A 7 -36.33 52.30 -26.52
C ARG A 7 -36.33 51.63 -25.14
N LYS A 8 -37.03 50.49 -25.04
CA LYS A 8 -36.95 49.58 -23.87
C LYS A 8 -35.65 48.79 -23.96
N ILE A 9 -34.81 48.95 -22.95
CA ILE A 9 -33.64 48.11 -22.78
C ILE A 9 -34.09 46.82 -22.09
N LEU A 10 -34.05 45.70 -22.78
CA LEU A 10 -34.18 44.36 -22.13
C LEU A 10 -32.84 43.99 -21.50
N ALA A 11 -32.82 43.89 -20.19
CA ALA A 11 -31.72 43.30 -19.46
C ALA A 11 -31.81 41.79 -19.58
N ALA A 12 -30.85 41.18 -20.31
CA ALA A 12 -30.69 39.73 -20.36
C ALA A 12 -29.95 39.26 -19.08
N THR A 13 -30.67 38.63 -18.19
CA THR A 13 -30.11 38.01 -17.00
C THR A 13 -29.52 36.65 -17.40
N THR A 14 -28.20 36.56 -17.52
CA THR A 14 -27.49 35.31 -17.79
C THR A 14 -27.40 34.52 -16.49
N LEU A 15 -28.19 33.45 -16.34
CA LEU A 15 -28.03 32.46 -15.29
C LEU A 15 -26.77 31.63 -15.60
N LEU A 16 -25.70 31.89 -14.89
CA LEU A 16 -24.54 31.01 -14.82
C LEU A 16 -24.92 29.78 -13.97
N GLY A 17 -25.33 28.71 -14.64
CA GLY A 17 -25.53 27.40 -14.04
C GLY A 17 -24.17 26.83 -13.62
N SER A 18 -23.88 26.83 -12.30
CA SER A 18 -22.79 26.03 -11.74
C SER A 18 -23.08 24.55 -11.94
N CYS A 19 -22.47 23.94 -12.94
CA CYS A 19 -22.34 22.49 -13.00
C CYS A 19 -21.35 22.03 -11.92
N ALA A 20 -21.85 21.79 -10.71
CA ALA A 20 -21.13 21.01 -9.72
C ALA A 20 -21.03 19.57 -10.25
N SER A 21 -19.89 19.20 -10.77
CA SER A 21 -19.54 17.82 -11.12
C SER A 21 -19.54 17.01 -9.82
N MET A 22 -20.65 16.33 -9.53
CA MET A 22 -20.69 15.26 -8.54
C MET A 22 -19.91 14.07 -9.13
N ALA A 23 -18.60 14.05 -8.89
CA ALA A 23 -17.84 12.81 -9.00
C ALA A 23 -18.40 11.89 -7.90
N SER A 24 -19.27 10.95 -8.28
CA SER A 24 -19.70 9.89 -7.37
C SER A 24 -18.46 9.11 -6.96
N ARG A 25 -17.99 9.31 -5.74
CA ARG A 25 -16.97 8.46 -5.14
C ARG A 25 -17.57 7.06 -5.05
N PHE A 26 -17.03 6.14 -5.79
CA PHE A 26 -17.38 4.74 -5.65
C PHE A 26 -16.89 4.31 -4.27
N ALA A 27 -17.79 4.26 -3.29
CA ALA A 27 -17.48 3.79 -1.95
C ALA A 27 -17.39 2.26 -1.98
N TRP A 28 -16.22 1.72 -1.68
CA TRP A 28 -16.07 0.30 -1.41
C TRP A 28 -16.59 0.05 0.01
N PRO A 29 -17.54 -0.90 0.22
CA PRO A 29 -17.98 -1.23 1.56
C PRO A 29 -16.82 -1.85 2.33
N ALA A 30 -16.70 -1.52 3.62
CA ALA A 30 -15.76 -2.21 4.49
C ALA A 30 -16.11 -3.70 4.54
N GLY A 31 -15.12 -4.53 4.24
CA GLY A 31 -15.22 -5.99 4.44
C GLY A 31 -14.84 -6.37 5.87
N PRO A 32 -14.95 -7.66 6.24
CA PRO A 32 -14.45 -8.14 7.52
C PRO A 32 -12.92 -8.00 7.61
N ASP A 33 -12.42 -7.90 8.84
CA ASP A 33 -10.99 -7.99 9.11
C ASP A 33 -10.44 -9.33 8.61
N GLU A 34 -9.34 -9.30 7.89
CA GLU A 34 -8.65 -10.49 7.41
C GLU A 34 -7.31 -10.65 8.12
N ARG A 35 -7.03 -11.88 8.58
CA ARG A 35 -5.79 -12.20 9.30
C ARG A 35 -5.15 -13.46 8.74
N PHE A 36 -3.87 -13.34 8.41
CA PHE A 36 -3.05 -14.42 7.87
C PHE A 36 -1.89 -14.69 8.82
N ASP A 37 -1.92 -15.84 9.47
CA ASP A 37 -0.91 -16.27 10.45
C ASP A 37 0.13 -17.24 9.86
N PHE A 38 0.01 -17.55 8.56
CA PHE A 38 0.93 -18.39 7.80
C PHE A 38 1.20 -19.80 8.39
N THR A 39 0.22 -20.34 9.09
CA THR A 39 0.32 -21.70 9.69
C THR A 39 -0.12 -22.79 8.73
N LYS A 40 -0.87 -22.44 7.67
CA LYS A 40 -1.45 -23.35 6.68
C LYS A 40 -0.98 -22.99 5.27
N LEU A 41 -1.38 -23.84 4.29
CA LEU A 41 -1.12 -23.62 2.88
C LEU A 41 -1.49 -22.21 2.41
N LEU A 42 -0.81 -21.75 1.37
CA LEU A 42 -1.03 -20.41 0.76
C LEU A 42 -2.22 -20.43 -0.22
N ASP A 43 -3.34 -21.00 0.20
CA ASP A 43 -4.54 -21.08 -0.65
C ASP A 43 -5.05 -19.66 -0.97
N GLY A 44 -5.27 -19.41 -2.26
CA GLY A 44 -5.72 -18.11 -2.76
C GLY A 44 -4.64 -17.02 -2.84
N TRP A 45 -3.41 -17.28 -2.37
CA TRP A 45 -2.29 -16.39 -2.60
C TRP A 45 -1.80 -16.47 -4.04
N GLU A 46 -1.40 -15.34 -4.61
CA GLU A 46 -0.90 -15.24 -5.98
C GLU A 46 0.55 -14.75 -5.99
N ILE A 47 1.47 -15.63 -6.44
CA ILE A 47 2.88 -15.26 -6.62
C ILE A 47 3.02 -14.53 -7.96
N ILE A 48 3.27 -13.22 -7.91
CA ILE A 48 3.58 -12.43 -9.10
C ILE A 48 5.05 -12.62 -9.50
N SER A 49 5.94 -12.70 -8.52
CA SER A 49 7.38 -12.91 -8.72
C SER A 49 8.06 -13.32 -7.43
N GLY A 50 9.24 -13.95 -7.54
CA GLY A 50 9.99 -14.43 -6.40
C GLY A 50 9.73 -15.91 -6.08
N THR A 51 10.31 -16.37 -4.98
CA THR A 51 10.17 -17.74 -4.46
C THR A 51 9.65 -17.65 -3.03
N TRP A 52 8.40 -18.00 -2.84
CA TRP A 52 7.68 -17.85 -1.59
C TRP A 52 7.27 -19.21 -1.03
N GLY A 53 7.48 -19.42 0.26
CA GLY A 53 7.13 -20.67 0.93
C GLY A 53 6.93 -20.49 2.42
N LEU A 54 6.27 -21.46 3.06
CA LEU A 54 6.10 -21.53 4.50
C LEU A 54 7.25 -22.29 5.13
N GLU A 55 7.92 -21.66 6.09
CA GLU A 55 9.09 -22.22 6.75
C GLU A 55 9.02 -22.05 8.26
N GLU A 56 9.77 -22.86 9.00
CA GLU A 56 10.01 -22.64 10.43
C GLU A 56 10.97 -21.45 10.60
N VAL A 57 10.54 -20.47 11.38
CA VAL A 57 11.32 -19.25 11.63
C VAL A 57 11.26 -18.89 13.11
N ALA A 58 12.42 -18.82 13.75
CA ALA A 58 12.51 -18.50 15.17
C ALA A 58 11.78 -17.19 15.53
N GLY A 59 10.89 -17.25 16.52
CA GLY A 59 10.10 -16.12 16.99
C GLY A 59 8.90 -15.77 16.11
N ALA A 60 8.51 -16.60 15.13
CA ALA A 60 7.24 -16.48 14.45
C ALA A 60 6.08 -16.69 15.44
N ALA A 61 4.95 -16.00 15.23
CA ALA A 61 3.91 -15.82 16.23
C ALA A 61 3.11 -17.09 16.53
N ARG A 62 2.78 -17.89 15.51
CA ARG A 62 2.03 -19.13 15.67
C ARG A 62 2.82 -20.30 15.06
N ASP A 63 2.83 -21.41 15.77
CA ASP A 63 3.44 -22.68 15.33
C ASP A 63 4.88 -22.55 14.82
N GLY A 64 5.56 -21.42 15.11
CA GLY A 64 6.93 -21.16 14.67
C GLY A 64 7.09 -20.98 13.14
N ARG A 65 6.01 -20.86 12.37
CA ARG A 65 6.05 -20.76 10.90
C ARG A 65 5.81 -19.36 10.40
N ALA A 66 6.43 -19.02 9.30
CA ALA A 66 6.30 -17.73 8.61
C ALA A 66 6.33 -17.92 7.08
N LEU A 67 5.83 -16.96 6.35
CA LEU A 67 5.99 -16.87 4.90
C LEU A 67 7.37 -16.28 4.60
N VAL A 68 8.20 -17.01 3.86
CA VAL A 68 9.58 -16.59 3.53
C VAL A 68 9.74 -16.40 2.04
N GLN A 69 10.35 -15.27 1.67
CA GLN A 69 10.82 -15.01 0.32
C GLN A 69 12.29 -15.40 0.22
N ARG A 70 12.66 -16.20 -0.81
CA ARG A 70 14.00 -16.79 -0.97
C ARG A 70 14.71 -16.45 -2.29
N ALA A 71 14.01 -15.87 -3.27
CA ALA A 71 14.68 -15.51 -4.52
C ALA A 71 15.75 -14.44 -4.28
N THR A 72 16.90 -14.60 -4.92
CA THR A 72 18.06 -13.70 -4.85
C THR A 72 18.31 -13.02 -6.19
N SER A 73 17.27 -12.47 -6.82
CA SER A 73 17.36 -11.79 -8.11
C SER A 73 17.27 -10.27 -7.96
N ASN A 74 17.84 -9.54 -8.91
CA ASN A 74 17.75 -8.06 -8.97
C ASN A 74 16.35 -7.54 -9.34
N LYS A 75 15.32 -8.39 -9.27
CA LYS A 75 13.92 -8.04 -9.53
C LYS A 75 13.18 -7.81 -8.22
N PHE A 76 12.03 -7.20 -8.33
CA PHE A 76 11.09 -7.13 -7.22
C PHE A 76 10.40 -8.48 -7.07
N ASN A 77 10.26 -8.94 -5.84
CA ASN A 77 9.55 -10.16 -5.48
C ASN A 77 8.24 -9.76 -4.82
N VAL A 78 7.12 -10.21 -5.39
CA VAL A 78 5.77 -9.81 -4.98
C VAL A 78 4.89 -11.03 -4.86
N ILE A 79 4.15 -11.09 -3.76
CA ILE A 79 3.05 -12.04 -3.56
C ILE A 79 1.81 -11.27 -3.09
N LEU A 80 0.65 -11.60 -3.62
CA LEU A 80 -0.62 -10.95 -3.28
C LEU A 80 -1.46 -11.86 -2.39
N ALA A 81 -2.01 -11.27 -1.34
CA ALA A 81 -2.98 -11.95 -0.47
C ALA A 81 -4.30 -12.22 -1.22
N PRO A 82 -5.05 -13.25 -0.84
CA PRO A 82 -6.44 -13.41 -1.28
C PRO A 82 -7.30 -12.22 -0.82
N GLY A 83 -8.47 -12.06 -1.42
CA GLY A 83 -9.41 -10.98 -1.09
C GLY A 83 -9.19 -9.68 -1.87
N GLY A 84 -9.93 -8.65 -1.52
CA GLY A 84 -9.97 -7.37 -2.21
C GLY A 84 -10.89 -7.35 -3.46
N PRO A 85 -10.90 -6.23 -4.21
CA PRO A 85 -10.05 -5.05 -4.04
C PRO A 85 -10.43 -4.21 -2.80
N TYR A 86 -9.42 -3.58 -2.17
CA TYR A 86 -9.58 -2.69 -1.02
C TYR A 86 -9.35 -1.24 -1.45
N GLY A 87 -10.25 -0.35 -1.08
CA GLY A 87 -10.10 1.10 -1.25
C GLY A 87 -9.35 1.69 -0.07
N ASP A 88 -10.10 2.10 0.97
CA ASP A 88 -9.54 2.56 2.23
C ASP A 88 -9.24 1.36 3.13
N VAL A 89 -8.05 1.35 3.71
CA VAL A 89 -7.55 0.14 4.40
C VAL A 89 -6.47 0.49 5.41
N ASP A 90 -6.39 -0.31 6.47
CA ASP A 90 -5.24 -0.37 7.38
C ASP A 90 -4.61 -1.76 7.28
N VAL A 91 -3.32 -1.81 7.00
CA VAL A 91 -2.59 -3.07 6.80
C VAL A 91 -1.38 -3.10 7.71
N SER A 92 -1.20 -4.19 8.43
CA SER A 92 0.02 -4.41 9.21
C SER A 92 0.57 -5.81 9.00
N VAL A 93 1.89 -5.95 9.08
CA VAL A 93 2.59 -7.23 8.98
C VAL A 93 3.84 -7.20 9.86
N ARG A 94 4.15 -8.31 10.51
CA ARG A 94 5.48 -8.53 11.07
C ARG A 94 6.42 -8.99 9.97
N PHE A 95 7.63 -8.43 9.93
CA PHE A 95 8.67 -8.87 9.00
C PHE A 95 9.98 -9.01 9.72
N LYS A 96 10.83 -9.92 9.23
CA LYS A 96 12.17 -10.20 9.74
C LYS A 96 13.11 -10.24 8.54
N PRO A 97 13.96 -9.22 8.34
CA PRO A 97 15.02 -9.30 7.35
C PRO A 97 16.02 -10.35 7.82
N VAL A 98 16.18 -11.42 7.06
CA VAL A 98 17.05 -12.55 7.41
C VAL A 98 18.45 -12.31 6.87
N SER A 99 18.54 -11.97 5.58
CA SER A 99 19.80 -11.65 4.93
C SER A 99 19.55 -10.84 3.64
N GLY A 100 20.62 -10.26 3.14
CA GLY A 100 20.72 -9.52 1.90
C GLY A 100 21.96 -8.65 1.93
N SER A 101 22.69 -8.61 0.83
CA SER A 101 23.91 -7.80 0.68
C SER A 101 23.67 -6.59 -0.23
N GLU A 102 22.89 -6.76 -1.27
CA GLU A 102 22.44 -5.67 -2.15
C GLU A 102 21.22 -4.94 -1.57
N ASP A 103 20.31 -5.71 -0.97
CA ASP A 103 19.11 -5.17 -0.33
C ASP A 103 18.69 -6.10 0.81
N ALA A 104 18.19 -5.57 1.92
CA ALA A 104 17.62 -6.36 3.01
C ALA A 104 16.31 -5.72 3.46
N SER A 105 15.29 -5.80 2.61
CA SER A 105 14.05 -5.09 2.80
C SER A 105 12.83 -6.00 2.92
N GLY A 106 11.83 -5.49 3.62
CA GLY A 106 10.47 -6.00 3.60
C GLY A 106 9.47 -4.86 3.34
N GLY A 107 8.39 -5.15 2.64
CA GLY A 107 7.41 -4.14 2.27
C GLY A 107 5.98 -4.66 2.17
N ILE A 108 5.03 -3.73 2.24
CA ILE A 108 3.62 -3.92 1.97
C ILE A 108 3.28 -3.27 0.64
N VAL A 109 2.74 -4.07 -0.29
CA VAL A 109 2.07 -3.61 -1.50
C VAL A 109 0.61 -3.35 -1.19
N PHE A 110 0.07 -2.24 -1.67
CA PHE A 110 -1.34 -1.92 -1.50
C PHE A 110 -1.91 -1.23 -2.75
N ARG A 111 -3.21 -1.36 -2.94
CA ARG A 111 -3.92 -0.91 -4.13
C ARG A 111 -3.29 -1.46 -5.43
N PHE A 112 -2.90 -2.73 -5.40
CA PHE A 112 -2.36 -3.40 -6.58
C PHE A 112 -3.47 -3.67 -7.60
N SER A 113 -3.29 -3.16 -8.82
CA SER A 113 -4.13 -3.43 -9.99
C SER A 113 -3.31 -3.36 -11.27
N ASP A 114 -3.40 -4.38 -12.11
CA ASP A 114 -2.76 -4.43 -13.43
C ASP A 114 -1.26 -4.10 -13.40
N GLY A 115 -0.54 -4.62 -12.41
CA GLY A 115 0.90 -4.40 -12.25
C GLY A 115 1.28 -3.03 -11.70
N ARG A 116 0.30 -2.17 -11.35
CA ARG A 116 0.50 -0.86 -10.72
C ARG A 116 0.13 -0.94 -9.25
N TYR A 117 0.89 -0.27 -8.38
CA TYR A 117 0.66 -0.35 -6.94
C TYR A 117 1.40 0.74 -6.16
N TYR A 118 0.99 0.96 -4.92
CA TYR A 118 1.81 1.61 -3.92
C TYR A 118 2.62 0.60 -3.11
N LEU A 119 3.76 1.04 -2.61
CA LEU A 119 4.67 0.25 -1.79
C LEU A 119 5.19 1.08 -0.63
N VAL A 120 5.02 0.57 0.59
CA VAL A 120 5.78 1.03 1.78
C VAL A 120 6.78 -0.05 2.14
N ARG A 121 8.05 0.32 2.34
CA ARG A 121 9.10 -0.64 2.73
C ARG A 121 10.10 -0.06 3.72
N ALA A 122 10.65 -0.90 4.60
CA ALA A 122 11.84 -0.62 5.37
C ALA A 122 13.02 -1.40 4.80
N ASN A 123 14.23 -0.83 4.86
CA ASN A 123 15.45 -1.47 4.38
C ASN A 123 16.53 -1.44 5.47
N ALA A 124 17.11 -2.59 5.74
CA ALA A 124 18.14 -2.78 6.75
C ALA A 124 19.54 -2.33 6.30
N THR A 125 19.78 -2.20 4.98
CA THR A 125 21.09 -1.79 4.43
C THR A 125 21.15 -0.32 4.06
N GLU A 126 20.01 0.36 3.92
CA GLU A 126 19.93 1.76 3.46
C GLU A 126 19.44 2.74 4.55
N ASP A 127 19.17 2.29 5.77
CA ASP A 127 18.69 3.11 6.90
C ASP A 127 17.48 3.99 6.54
N ASN A 128 16.55 3.45 5.76
CA ASN A 128 15.42 4.24 5.30
C ASN A 128 14.09 3.49 5.29
N PHE A 129 13.03 4.28 5.45
CA PHE A 129 11.64 3.88 5.33
C PHE A 129 11.01 4.72 4.24
N ARG A 130 10.49 4.10 3.17
CA ARG A 130 10.07 4.82 1.97
C ARG A 130 8.71 4.39 1.47
N LEU A 131 7.98 5.37 0.92
CA LEU A 131 6.76 5.19 0.14
C LEU A 131 7.07 5.41 -1.33
N TYR A 132 6.57 4.50 -2.16
CA TYR A 132 6.69 4.55 -3.62
C TYR A 132 5.32 4.30 -4.27
N TYR A 133 5.20 4.71 -5.54
CA TYR A 133 4.31 4.03 -6.47
C TYR A 133 5.11 3.33 -7.56
N TYR A 134 4.52 2.29 -8.11
CA TYR A 134 5.04 1.55 -9.25
C TYR A 134 4.05 1.64 -10.41
N ASP A 135 4.55 2.07 -11.58
CA ASP A 135 3.86 2.07 -12.86
C ASP A 135 4.94 1.90 -13.94
N ALA A 136 5.09 0.67 -14.47
CA ALA A 136 6.20 0.22 -15.29
C ALA A 136 7.60 0.40 -14.64
N ARG A 137 7.80 1.38 -13.79
CA ARG A 137 9.00 1.63 -12.97
C ARG A 137 8.61 2.20 -11.60
N ARG A 138 9.55 2.19 -10.67
CA ARG A 138 9.34 2.65 -9.29
C ARG A 138 9.66 4.14 -9.16
N TYR A 139 8.76 4.89 -8.55
CA TYR A 139 8.92 6.32 -8.24
C TYR A 139 8.76 6.56 -6.75
N MET A 140 9.70 7.27 -6.14
CA MET A 140 9.65 7.61 -4.73
C MET A 140 8.70 8.79 -4.47
N LEU A 141 7.79 8.63 -3.52
CA LEU A 141 6.85 9.65 -3.06
C LEU A 141 7.31 10.32 -1.76
N ALA A 142 7.80 9.51 -0.81
CA ALA A 142 8.28 10.00 0.48
C ALA A 142 9.37 9.09 1.04
N SER A 143 10.23 9.67 1.90
CA SER A 143 11.32 8.96 2.57
C SER A 143 11.54 9.53 3.97
N ALA A 144 11.82 8.64 4.92
CA ALA A 144 12.27 8.97 6.26
C ALA A 144 13.56 8.20 6.57
N SER A 145 14.51 8.87 7.22
CA SER A 145 15.67 8.21 7.80
C SER A 145 15.27 7.49 9.09
N ILE A 146 15.74 6.27 9.26
CA ILE A 146 15.44 5.42 10.39
C ILE A 146 16.73 4.80 10.94
N MET A 147 16.67 4.29 12.18
CA MET A 147 17.60 3.25 12.58
C MET A 147 17.22 1.98 11.80
N ALA A 148 18.19 1.36 11.13
CA ALA A 148 17.96 0.17 10.34
C ALA A 148 17.24 -0.93 11.14
N PRO A 149 16.26 -1.61 10.54
CA PRO A 149 15.76 -2.86 11.10
C PRO A 149 16.91 -3.87 11.24
N MET A 150 17.13 -4.38 12.43
CA MET A 150 18.21 -5.35 12.65
C MET A 150 17.92 -6.67 11.92
N LEU A 151 18.95 -7.21 11.25
CA LEU A 151 18.86 -8.54 10.66
C LEU A 151 18.59 -9.60 11.74
N GLY A 152 17.73 -10.54 11.44
CA GLY A 152 17.35 -11.60 12.35
C GLY A 152 16.31 -11.19 13.41
N GLU A 153 15.89 -9.93 13.47
CA GLU A 153 14.89 -9.43 14.43
C GLU A 153 13.53 -9.20 13.76
N TRP A 154 12.46 -9.38 14.55
CA TRP A 154 11.11 -9.10 14.11
C TRP A 154 10.76 -7.63 14.29
N HIS A 155 10.26 -7.03 13.22
CA HIS A 155 9.77 -5.66 13.15
C HIS A 155 8.33 -5.64 12.66
N THR A 156 7.62 -4.52 12.85
CA THR A 156 6.25 -4.35 12.34
C THR A 156 6.20 -3.23 11.33
N LEU A 157 5.73 -3.53 10.14
CA LEU A 157 5.30 -2.54 9.15
C LEU A 157 3.80 -2.31 9.27
N ARG A 158 3.36 -1.07 9.11
CA ARG A 158 1.96 -0.72 8.97
C ARG A 158 1.80 0.39 7.93
N VAL A 159 0.75 0.30 7.14
CA VAL A 159 0.29 1.34 6.22
C VAL A 159 -1.19 1.59 6.43
N SER A 160 -1.62 2.84 6.32
CA SER A 160 -3.03 3.22 6.26
C SER A 160 -3.25 4.04 5.00
N ALA A 161 -4.21 3.63 4.19
CA ALA A 161 -4.73 4.40 3.07
C ALA A 161 -6.15 4.87 3.41
N ASP A 162 -6.41 6.17 3.25
CA ASP A 162 -7.66 6.84 3.58
C ASP A 162 -7.87 7.94 2.53
N GLY A 163 -8.68 7.67 1.52
CA GLY A 163 -8.74 8.47 0.30
C GLY A 163 -7.35 8.61 -0.33
N ASP A 164 -6.87 9.83 -0.46
CA ASP A 164 -5.53 10.15 -0.96
C ASP A 164 -4.45 10.23 0.14
N ASN A 165 -4.84 10.07 1.41
CA ASN A 165 -3.92 10.18 2.54
C ASN A 165 -3.25 8.82 2.83
N LEU A 166 -1.97 8.72 2.55
CA LEU A 166 -1.15 7.53 2.72
C LEU A 166 -0.19 7.72 3.89
N ARG A 167 -0.31 6.88 4.90
CA ARG A 167 0.52 6.96 6.11
C ARG A 167 1.27 5.67 6.35
N GLY A 168 2.50 5.75 6.88
CA GLY A 168 3.34 4.59 7.14
C GLY A 168 4.01 4.62 8.50
N TRP A 169 4.12 3.44 9.13
CA TRP A 169 4.73 3.23 10.44
C TRP A 169 5.72 2.06 10.42
N LEU A 170 6.79 2.19 11.18
CA LEU A 170 7.71 1.12 11.51
C LEU A 170 7.78 1.00 13.05
N ASN A 171 7.57 -0.21 13.58
CA ASN A 171 7.58 -0.49 15.02
C ASN A 171 6.71 0.52 15.82
N SER A 172 5.48 0.75 15.35
CA SER A 172 4.50 1.70 15.89
C SER A 172 4.88 3.19 15.76
N ARG A 173 6.09 3.53 15.29
CA ARG A 173 6.52 4.91 15.08
C ARG A 173 5.96 5.44 13.76
N PRO A 174 5.18 6.53 13.73
CA PRO A 174 4.73 7.16 12.50
C PRO A 174 5.93 7.82 11.80
N LEU A 175 6.13 7.52 10.52
CA LEU A 175 7.28 7.98 9.75
C LEU A 175 6.90 8.70 8.46
N LEU A 176 5.79 8.30 7.83
CA LEU A 176 5.35 8.88 6.57
C LEU A 176 3.90 9.33 6.66
N ASN A 177 3.64 10.49 6.05
CA ASN A 177 2.31 11.01 5.78
C ASN A 177 2.39 11.76 4.44
N HIS A 178 1.72 11.24 3.42
CA HIS A 178 1.81 11.76 2.06
C HIS A 178 0.44 11.68 1.38
N ARG A 179 0.13 12.65 0.51
CA ARG A 179 -1.10 12.64 -0.28
C ARG A 179 -0.82 12.24 -1.71
N ASP A 180 -1.47 11.15 -2.14
CA ASP A 180 -1.43 10.68 -3.51
C ASP A 180 -2.69 9.86 -3.83
N GLY A 181 -3.46 10.29 -4.82
CA GLY A 181 -4.74 9.67 -5.20
C GLY A 181 -4.72 8.97 -6.56
N ARG A 182 -3.53 8.62 -7.11
CA ARG A 182 -3.46 8.01 -8.46
C ARG A 182 -4.01 6.59 -8.52
N PHE A 183 -3.92 5.83 -7.44
CA PHE A 183 -4.55 4.52 -7.30
C PHE A 183 -5.53 4.56 -6.14
N THR A 184 -6.79 4.18 -6.38
CA THR A 184 -7.85 4.33 -5.38
C THR A 184 -8.24 3.01 -4.73
N ALA A 185 -8.03 1.87 -5.38
CA ALA A 185 -8.33 0.55 -4.86
C ALA A 185 -7.46 -0.53 -5.52
N GLY A 186 -7.37 -1.70 -4.88
CA GLY A 186 -6.67 -2.86 -5.39
C GLY A 186 -6.33 -3.87 -4.31
N ARG A 187 -5.56 -4.90 -4.67
CA ARG A 187 -5.16 -5.97 -3.75
C ARG A 187 -4.01 -5.54 -2.83
N ILE A 188 -3.88 -6.29 -1.75
CA ILE A 188 -2.78 -6.17 -0.79
C ILE A 188 -1.77 -7.28 -1.05
N GLY A 189 -0.49 -7.01 -0.78
CA GLY A 189 0.56 -8.00 -0.91
C GLY A 189 1.81 -7.68 -0.12
N LEU A 190 2.79 -8.57 -0.24
CA LEU A 190 4.11 -8.46 0.37
C LEU A 190 5.17 -8.31 -0.70
N TRP A 191 6.28 -7.68 -0.34
CA TRP A 191 7.30 -7.28 -1.28
C TRP A 191 8.71 -7.40 -0.70
N THR A 192 9.65 -7.84 -1.54
CA THR A 192 11.09 -7.70 -1.30
C THR A 192 11.81 -7.30 -2.59
N LYS A 193 13.10 -7.04 -2.51
CA LYS A 193 13.93 -6.67 -3.67
C LYS A 193 15.27 -7.40 -3.63
N ALA A 194 15.82 -7.63 -4.83
CA ALA A 194 17.16 -8.16 -5.03
C ALA A 194 17.40 -9.47 -4.24
N ASP A 195 18.46 -9.52 -3.47
CA ASP A 195 18.86 -10.66 -2.66
C ASP A 195 18.27 -10.65 -1.22
N SER A 196 17.24 -9.83 -0.98
CA SER A 196 16.55 -9.79 0.32
C SER A 196 15.88 -11.13 0.62
N ILE A 197 16.38 -11.86 1.59
CA ILE A 197 15.67 -12.99 2.21
C ILE A 197 14.93 -12.43 3.42
N THR A 198 13.61 -12.49 3.37
CA THR A 198 12.74 -11.87 4.39
C THR A 198 11.60 -12.81 4.77
N ALA A 199 11.40 -12.99 6.06
CA ALA A 199 10.26 -13.69 6.62
C ALA A 199 9.15 -12.70 6.98
N PHE A 200 7.90 -13.12 6.77
CA PHE A 200 6.70 -12.36 7.09
C PHE A 200 5.75 -13.19 7.94
N ASP A 201 5.11 -12.54 8.90
CA ASP A 201 4.20 -13.16 9.84
C ASP A 201 3.07 -12.21 10.23
N SER A 202 1.93 -12.75 10.64
CA SER A 202 0.81 -11.98 11.21
C SER A 202 0.36 -10.82 10.33
N LEU A 203 0.12 -11.07 9.03
CA LEU A 203 -0.50 -10.06 8.16
C LEU A 203 -1.95 -9.83 8.60
N THR A 204 -2.31 -8.57 8.81
CA THR A 204 -3.67 -8.14 9.11
C THR A 204 -4.11 -7.08 8.10
N ILE A 205 -5.29 -7.26 7.52
CA ILE A 205 -5.93 -6.32 6.59
C ILE A 205 -7.25 -5.90 7.22
N ILE A 206 -7.44 -4.61 7.46
CA ILE A 206 -8.65 -4.02 8.04
C ILE A 206 -9.22 -3.05 7.01
N PRO A 207 -10.22 -3.48 6.21
CA PRO A 207 -10.93 -2.59 5.30
C PRO A 207 -11.65 -1.49 6.08
N LYS A 208 -11.72 -0.29 5.51
CA LYS A 208 -12.43 0.84 6.10
C LYS A 208 -13.55 1.28 5.18
N ASP A 209 -14.62 1.80 5.77
CA ASP A 209 -15.63 2.51 5.00
C ASP A 209 -15.01 3.76 4.36
N ALA A 210 -15.41 4.03 3.10
CA ALA A 210 -15.01 5.27 2.46
C ALA A 210 -15.65 6.45 3.19
N GLY A 211 -14.83 7.33 3.72
CA GLY A 211 -15.26 8.54 4.40
C GLY A 211 -15.83 9.61 3.44
#